data_76283a8313e844fa17683a8e85c0583b
#
_entry.id   76283a8313e844fa17683a8e85c0583b
#
_cell.length_a   1.000
_cell.length_b   1.000
_cell.length_c   1.000
_cell.angle_alpha   90.00
_cell.angle_beta   90.00
_cell.angle_gamma   90.00
#
_symmetry.space_group_name_H-M   'P 1'
#
loop_
_entity.id
_entity.type
_entity.pdbx_description
1 polymer ?
#
loop_
_entity_poly.entity_id
_entity_poly.type
_entity_poly.pdbx_seq_one_letter_code
_entity_poly.pdbx_strand_id
1 'polypeptide(L)'
;MKTVTKKITQFIENFKNVHAEARKIGFTGTMRLLWKDLFVGRSLFQWLYLIALSSVPLILEFTQNTESHDWLSLFASWTGIVCVILVAEGRASNYLFGAINSAIYLILAMNATFYGEVLTTVYFFVMQPIGLYAWLSNRINDQGKPEESHFEAKKLSVLDWLKYLVLTAII
;
A
#
# COMPACT_ATOMS: atom_id res chain seq x y z
N MET A 1 -31.06 1.40 18.45
CA MET A 1 -30.21 0.34 19.02
C MET A 1 -30.16 -0.93 18.14
N LYS A 2 -31.27 -1.54 17.73
CA LYS A 2 -31.26 -2.79 16.93
C LYS A 2 -30.46 -2.72 15.61
N THR A 3 -30.43 -1.57 14.93
CA THR A 3 -29.71 -1.39 13.65
C THR A 3 -28.19 -1.37 13.83
N VAL A 4 -27.68 -0.77 14.91
CA VAL A 4 -26.24 -0.71 15.22
C VAL A 4 -25.74 -2.09 15.61
N THR A 5 -26.49 -2.82 16.47
CA THR A 5 -26.14 -4.17 16.86
C THR A 5 -26.08 -5.11 15.66
N LYS A 6 -27.04 -4.99 14.70
CA LYS A 6 -27.03 -5.79 13.47
C LYS A 6 -25.80 -5.52 12.61
N LYS A 7 -25.39 -4.24 12.47
CA LYS A 7 -24.16 -3.87 11.72
C LYS A 7 -22.90 -4.42 12.38
N ILE A 8 -22.81 -4.36 13.71
CA ILE A 8 -21.67 -4.89 14.47
C ILE A 8 -21.59 -6.41 14.33
N THR A 9 -22.72 -7.12 14.45
CA THR A 9 -22.76 -8.59 14.28
C THR A 9 -22.34 -8.98 12.87
N GLN A 10 -22.84 -8.28 11.86
CA GLN A 10 -22.47 -8.53 10.46
C GLN A 10 -20.98 -8.24 10.19
N PHE A 11 -20.43 -7.20 10.81
CA PHE A 11 -18.99 -6.91 10.75
C PHE A 11 -18.15 -8.03 11.38
N ILE A 12 -18.55 -8.54 12.55
CA ILE A 12 -17.85 -9.64 13.24
C ILE A 12 -17.93 -10.94 12.43
N GLU A 13 -19.06 -11.25 11.83
CA GLU A 13 -19.20 -12.43 10.96
C GLU A 13 -18.34 -12.32 9.71
N ASN A 14 -18.36 -11.17 9.04
CA ASN A 14 -17.49 -10.91 7.89
C ASN A 14 -16.01 -11.05 8.28
N PHE A 15 -15.63 -10.50 9.41
CA PHE A 15 -14.26 -10.60 9.92
C PHE A 15 -13.84 -12.06 10.16
N LYS A 16 -14.71 -12.88 10.77
CA LYS A 16 -14.44 -14.31 10.99
C LYS A 16 -14.29 -15.07 9.65
N ASN A 17 -15.18 -14.80 8.69
CA ASN A 17 -15.15 -15.44 7.38
C ASN A 17 -13.88 -15.09 6.61
N VAL A 18 -13.50 -13.82 6.59
CA VAL A 18 -12.26 -13.35 5.96
C VAL A 18 -11.03 -13.97 6.62
N HIS A 19 -11.02 -14.03 7.95
CA HIS A 19 -9.92 -14.66 8.68
C HIS A 19 -9.79 -16.15 8.38
N ALA A 20 -10.89 -16.87 8.29
CA ALA A 20 -10.92 -18.29 7.92
C ALA A 20 -10.43 -18.52 6.48
N GLU A 21 -10.84 -17.69 5.53
CA GLU A 21 -10.41 -17.75 4.13
C GLU A 21 -8.95 -17.32 3.97
N ALA A 22 -8.51 -16.24 4.61
CA ALA A 22 -7.11 -15.81 4.62
C ALA A 22 -6.19 -16.92 5.18
N ARG A 23 -6.66 -17.64 6.19
CA ARG A 23 -5.95 -18.79 6.75
C ARG A 23 -5.86 -19.96 5.78
N LYS A 24 -6.90 -20.19 4.94
CA LYS A 24 -6.87 -21.23 3.87
C LYS A 24 -5.89 -20.85 2.76
N ILE A 25 -5.83 -19.60 2.37
CA ILE A 25 -4.89 -19.10 1.36
C ILE A 25 -3.44 -19.26 1.87
N GLY A 26 -3.20 -19.03 3.17
CA GLY A 26 -1.91 -19.12 3.81
C GLY A 26 -0.92 -18.05 3.31
N PHE A 27 0.25 -17.99 3.93
CA PHE A 27 1.30 -17.02 3.57
C PHE A 27 1.78 -17.19 2.12
N THR A 28 1.99 -18.44 1.68
CA THR A 28 2.46 -18.76 0.32
C THR A 28 1.44 -18.37 -0.75
N GLY A 29 0.16 -18.59 -0.47
CA GLY A 29 -0.92 -18.18 -1.38
C GLY A 29 -1.04 -16.66 -1.49
N THR A 30 -0.96 -15.94 -0.38
CA THR A 30 -0.96 -14.47 -0.36
C THR A 30 0.23 -13.90 -1.14
N MET A 31 1.44 -14.46 -0.93
CA MET A 31 2.63 -14.03 -1.67
C MET A 31 2.48 -14.28 -3.18
N ARG A 32 1.90 -15.43 -3.57
CA ARG A 32 1.60 -15.72 -4.97
C ARG A 32 0.59 -14.74 -5.57
N LEU A 33 -0.43 -14.34 -4.80
CA LEU A 33 -1.41 -13.34 -5.24
C LEU A 33 -0.76 -11.97 -5.45
N LEU A 34 0.07 -11.52 -4.50
CA LEU A 34 0.80 -10.26 -4.61
C LEU A 34 1.78 -10.27 -5.79
N TRP A 35 2.46 -11.38 -6.02
CA TRP A 35 3.35 -11.54 -7.18
C TRP A 35 2.58 -11.47 -8.50
N LYS A 36 1.45 -12.17 -8.57
CA LYS A 36 0.57 -12.10 -9.75
C LYS A 36 0.03 -10.69 -9.97
N ASP A 37 -0.38 -10.00 -8.91
CA ASP A 37 -0.86 -8.63 -8.95
C ASP A 37 0.23 -7.65 -9.45
N LEU A 38 1.49 -7.91 -9.09
CA LEU A 38 2.62 -7.08 -9.53
C LEU A 38 2.85 -7.13 -11.05
N PHE A 39 2.67 -8.29 -11.68
CA PHE A 39 3.06 -8.51 -13.09
C PHE A 39 1.88 -8.57 -14.05
N VAL A 40 0.71 -9.01 -13.63
CA VAL A 40 -0.44 -9.25 -14.50
C VAL A 40 -1.30 -7.99 -14.67
N GLY A 41 -1.81 -7.79 -15.89
CA GLY A 41 -2.76 -6.72 -16.20
C GLY A 41 -2.15 -5.32 -16.32
N ARG A 42 -0.83 -5.20 -16.58
CA ARG A 42 -0.19 -3.91 -16.87
C ARG A 42 -0.18 -3.59 -18.35
N SER A 43 -0.51 -2.34 -18.67
CA SER A 43 -0.30 -1.79 -20.00
C SER A 43 1.19 -1.47 -20.25
N LEU A 44 1.59 -1.38 -21.53
CA LEU A 44 2.94 -0.92 -21.88
C LEU A 44 3.30 0.42 -21.26
N PHE A 45 2.35 1.35 -21.20
CA PHE A 45 2.54 2.65 -20.60
C PHE A 45 2.84 2.56 -19.10
N GLN A 46 2.14 1.69 -18.37
CA GLN A 46 2.39 1.45 -16.94
C GLN A 46 3.77 0.84 -16.69
N TRP A 47 4.25 -0.02 -17.58
CA TRP A 47 5.61 -0.56 -17.50
C TRP A 47 6.68 0.51 -17.77
N LEU A 48 6.50 1.32 -18.80
CA LEU A 48 7.41 2.42 -19.11
C LEU A 48 7.50 3.43 -17.97
N TYR A 49 6.36 3.81 -17.42
CA TYR A 49 6.26 4.71 -16.28
C TYR A 49 6.92 4.13 -15.03
N LEU A 50 6.68 2.85 -14.71
CA LEU A 50 7.31 2.18 -13.57
C LEU A 50 8.84 2.16 -13.73
N ILE A 51 9.35 1.77 -14.89
CA ILE A 51 10.78 1.70 -15.16
C ILE A 51 11.40 3.11 -15.11
N ALA A 52 10.79 4.08 -15.77
CA ALA A 52 11.29 5.45 -15.81
C ALA A 52 11.41 6.07 -14.40
N LEU A 53 10.35 5.96 -13.57
CA LEU A 53 10.40 6.53 -12.22
C LEU A 53 11.28 5.72 -11.26
N SER A 54 11.30 4.39 -11.39
CA SER A 54 12.17 3.54 -10.55
C SER A 54 13.66 3.71 -10.87
N SER A 55 14.01 4.19 -12.08
CA SER A 55 15.40 4.48 -12.44
C SER A 55 15.94 5.78 -11.84
N VAL A 56 15.06 6.71 -11.41
CA VAL A 56 15.47 8.01 -10.88
C VAL A 56 16.41 7.91 -9.67
N PRO A 57 16.10 7.14 -8.60
CA PRO A 57 17.02 7.01 -7.47
C PRO A 57 18.37 6.43 -7.87
N LEU A 58 18.37 5.46 -8.80
CA LEU A 58 19.60 4.86 -9.30
C LEU A 58 20.45 5.88 -10.05
N ILE A 59 19.84 6.65 -10.96
CA ILE A 59 20.54 7.70 -11.71
C ILE A 59 21.10 8.76 -10.76
N LEU A 60 20.33 9.21 -9.77
CA LEU A 60 20.77 10.21 -8.80
C LEU A 60 21.95 9.70 -7.98
N GLU A 61 21.90 8.46 -7.49
CA GLU A 61 22.98 7.86 -6.71
C GLU A 61 24.30 7.79 -7.51
N PHE A 62 24.24 7.32 -8.75
CA PHE A 62 25.42 7.18 -9.59
C PHE A 62 25.90 8.51 -10.22
N THR A 63 25.08 9.56 -10.18
CA THR A 63 25.46 10.90 -10.68
C THR A 63 26.12 11.73 -9.58
N GLN A 64 25.83 11.44 -8.32
CA GLN A 64 26.52 12.08 -7.20
C GLN A 64 27.93 11.51 -7.08
N ASN A 65 28.94 12.36 -7.28
CA ASN A 65 30.36 12.02 -7.10
C ASN A 65 30.73 11.85 -5.61
N THR A 66 30.04 10.96 -4.92
CA THR A 66 30.26 10.67 -3.50
C THR A 66 31.20 9.47 -3.40
N GLU A 67 32.26 9.57 -2.61
CA GLU A 67 33.25 8.50 -2.42
C GLU A 67 32.64 7.25 -1.74
N SER A 68 31.48 7.38 -1.11
CA SER A 68 30.76 6.27 -0.45
C SER A 68 29.29 6.27 -0.86
N HIS A 69 28.84 5.17 -1.46
CA HIS A 69 27.43 4.94 -1.78
C HIS A 69 26.65 4.46 -0.54
N ASP A 70 25.55 5.14 -0.24
CA ASP A 70 24.62 4.69 0.81
C ASP A 70 23.54 3.77 0.22
N TRP A 71 23.89 2.49 0.14
CA TRP A 71 23.00 1.47 -0.39
C TRP A 71 21.65 1.37 0.36
N LEU A 72 21.65 1.67 1.67
CA LEU A 72 20.45 1.59 2.48
C LEU A 72 19.44 2.69 2.09
N SER A 73 19.94 3.92 1.94
CA SER A 73 19.14 5.06 1.45
C SER A 73 18.68 4.85 0.01
N LEU A 74 19.52 4.27 -0.84
CA LEU A 74 19.14 3.93 -2.20
C LEU A 74 17.98 2.91 -2.24
N PHE A 75 18.07 1.83 -1.47
CA PHE A 75 17.00 0.84 -1.39
C PHE A 75 15.72 1.41 -0.78
N ALA A 76 15.82 2.27 0.24
CA ALA A 76 14.67 2.98 0.80
C ALA A 76 13.98 3.84 -0.27
N SER A 77 14.73 4.66 -0.99
CA SER A 77 14.21 5.53 -2.05
C SER A 77 13.57 4.72 -3.18
N TRP A 78 14.23 3.67 -3.64
CA TRP A 78 13.74 2.81 -4.71
C TRP A 78 12.45 2.10 -4.32
N THR A 79 12.42 1.43 -3.17
CA THR A 79 11.22 0.73 -2.69
C THR A 79 10.07 1.68 -2.41
N GLY A 80 10.37 2.90 -1.95
CA GLY A 80 9.38 3.96 -1.75
C GLY A 80 8.72 4.41 -3.04
N ILE A 81 9.51 4.68 -4.10
CA ILE A 81 8.97 5.05 -5.41
C ILE A 81 8.11 3.93 -5.99
N VAL A 82 8.59 2.68 -5.95
CA VAL A 82 7.80 1.53 -6.42
C VAL A 82 6.49 1.42 -5.64
N CYS A 83 6.52 1.58 -4.32
CA CYS A 83 5.32 1.55 -3.47
C CYS A 83 4.30 2.62 -3.91
N VAL A 84 4.73 3.87 -4.10
CA VAL A 84 3.85 4.98 -4.51
C VAL A 84 3.22 4.72 -5.88
N ILE A 85 3.98 4.19 -6.83
CA ILE A 85 3.47 3.84 -8.16
C ILE A 85 2.40 2.74 -8.03
N LEU A 86 2.65 1.70 -7.24
CA LEU A 86 1.71 0.62 -7.02
C LEU A 86 0.42 1.09 -6.32
N VAL A 87 0.54 2.05 -5.39
CA VAL A 87 -0.61 2.72 -4.77
C VAL A 87 -1.43 3.48 -5.82
N ALA A 88 -0.77 4.25 -6.68
CA ALA A 88 -1.44 4.99 -7.75
C ALA A 88 -2.16 4.07 -8.75
N GLU A 89 -1.65 2.87 -8.97
CA GLU A 89 -2.27 1.83 -9.79
C GLU A 89 -3.35 1.02 -9.04
N GLY A 90 -3.58 1.27 -7.74
CA GLY A 90 -4.54 0.52 -6.91
C GLY A 90 -4.15 -0.94 -6.66
N ARG A 91 -2.86 -1.28 -6.74
CA ARG A 91 -2.35 -2.65 -6.62
C ARG A 91 -2.05 -3.03 -5.18
N ALA A 92 -2.45 -4.23 -4.80
CA ALA A 92 -2.19 -4.78 -3.46
C ALA A 92 -0.70 -5.05 -3.18
N SER A 93 0.09 -5.26 -4.22
CA SER A 93 1.54 -5.42 -4.11
C SER A 93 2.23 -4.22 -3.47
N ASN A 94 1.58 -3.03 -3.41
CA ASN A 94 2.07 -1.88 -2.68
C ASN A 94 2.33 -2.17 -1.19
N TYR A 95 1.50 -3.00 -0.55
CA TYR A 95 1.66 -3.35 0.88
C TYR A 95 2.96 -4.09 1.16
N LEU A 96 3.42 -4.92 0.22
CA LEU A 96 4.70 -5.61 0.35
C LEU A 96 5.87 -4.61 0.25
N PHE A 97 5.87 -3.78 -0.80
CA PHE A 97 6.92 -2.76 -0.99
C PHE A 97 6.89 -1.70 0.12
N GLY A 98 5.69 -1.31 0.56
CA GLY A 98 5.51 -0.39 1.68
C GLY A 98 6.04 -0.95 3.01
N ALA A 99 5.86 -2.24 3.28
CA ALA A 99 6.41 -2.89 4.46
C ALA A 99 7.95 -2.92 4.41
N ILE A 100 8.54 -3.28 3.26
CA ILE A 100 10.00 -3.28 3.07
C ILE A 100 10.54 -1.85 3.22
N ASN A 101 9.94 -0.88 2.55
CA ASN A 101 10.32 0.52 2.64
C ASN A 101 10.27 1.05 4.07
N SER A 102 9.16 0.82 4.78
CA SER A 102 9.00 1.26 6.17
C SER A 102 10.02 0.59 7.10
N ALA A 103 10.37 -0.68 6.87
CA ALA A 103 11.39 -1.36 7.68
C ALA A 103 12.78 -0.74 7.49
N ILE A 104 13.16 -0.46 6.23
CA ILE A 104 14.45 0.17 5.91
C ILE A 104 14.48 1.61 6.45
N TYR A 105 13.41 2.36 6.22
CA TYR A 105 13.30 3.75 6.66
C TYR A 105 13.32 3.89 8.18
N LEU A 106 12.77 2.89 8.90
CA LEU A 106 12.83 2.83 10.37
C LEU A 106 14.29 2.75 10.85
N ILE A 107 15.13 1.93 10.20
CA ILE A 107 16.56 1.83 10.53
C ILE A 107 17.26 3.16 10.27
N LEU A 108 16.99 3.81 9.14
CA LEU A 108 17.56 5.12 8.79
C LEU A 108 17.15 6.19 9.81
N ALA A 109 15.87 6.26 10.16
CA ALA A 109 15.35 7.23 11.12
C ALA A 109 15.93 7.02 12.54
N MET A 110 16.11 5.76 12.94
CA MET A 110 16.77 5.44 14.22
C MET A 110 18.25 5.86 14.22
N ASN A 111 18.98 5.59 13.16
CA ASN A 111 20.39 5.99 13.03
C ASN A 111 20.55 7.52 13.01
N ALA A 112 19.59 8.23 12.41
CA ALA A 112 19.57 9.69 12.37
C ALA A 112 19.03 10.34 13.65
N THR A 113 18.56 9.54 14.63
CA THR A 113 17.94 10.02 15.89
C THR A 113 16.70 10.89 15.70
N PHE A 114 15.98 10.73 14.58
CA PHE A 114 14.75 11.46 14.28
C PHE A 114 13.53 10.74 14.87
N TYR A 115 13.29 10.92 16.16
CA TYR A 115 12.24 10.21 16.90
C TYR A 115 10.82 10.43 16.36
N GLY A 116 10.52 11.60 15.79
CA GLY A 116 9.24 11.86 15.12
C GLY A 116 9.03 10.97 13.90
N GLU A 117 10.08 10.83 13.08
CA GLU A 117 10.10 9.93 11.92
C GLU A 117 10.00 8.45 12.34
N VAL A 118 10.66 8.06 13.44
CA VAL A 118 10.56 6.70 13.99
C VAL A 118 9.11 6.37 14.30
N LEU A 119 8.39 7.24 15.03
CA LEU A 119 6.98 7.02 15.39
C LEU A 119 6.08 6.93 14.14
N THR A 120 6.27 7.84 13.19
CA THR A 120 5.52 7.86 11.92
C THR A 120 5.78 6.58 11.12
N THR A 121 7.02 6.15 11.04
CA THR A 121 7.41 4.96 10.28
C THR A 121 6.91 3.67 10.92
N VAL A 122 6.93 3.57 12.25
CA VAL A 122 6.31 2.45 12.99
C VAL A 122 4.82 2.38 12.69
N TYR A 123 4.12 3.52 12.69
CA TYR A 123 2.71 3.57 12.32
C TYR A 123 2.49 3.04 10.89
N PHE A 124 3.25 3.51 9.91
CA PHE A 124 3.15 3.01 8.53
C PHE A 124 3.46 1.53 8.42
N PHE A 125 4.49 1.04 9.10
CA PHE A 125 4.85 -0.38 9.10
C PHE A 125 3.71 -1.26 9.62
N VAL A 126 3.06 -0.86 10.71
CA VAL A 126 1.90 -1.58 11.29
C VAL A 126 0.68 -1.52 10.36
N MET A 127 0.50 -0.41 9.64
CA MET A 127 -0.62 -0.24 8.72
C MET A 127 -0.51 -1.11 7.44
N GLN A 128 0.67 -1.56 7.04
CA GLN A 128 0.83 -2.40 5.85
C GLN A 128 0.08 -3.75 5.96
N PRO A 129 0.25 -4.56 7.00
CA PRO A 129 -0.51 -5.81 7.14
C PRO A 129 -2.01 -5.57 7.34
N ILE A 130 -2.41 -4.48 8.01
CA ILE A 130 -3.82 -4.11 8.18
C ILE A 130 -4.46 -3.77 6.83
N GLY A 131 -3.77 -2.96 6.02
CA GLY A 131 -4.23 -2.61 4.68
C GLY A 131 -4.32 -3.82 3.74
N LEU A 132 -3.31 -4.69 3.77
CA LEU A 132 -3.32 -5.95 3.02
C LEU A 132 -4.49 -6.85 3.43
N TYR A 133 -4.76 -6.94 4.74
CA TYR A 133 -5.89 -7.70 5.25
C TYR A 133 -7.23 -7.11 4.79
N ALA A 134 -7.39 -5.80 4.84
CA ALA A 134 -8.59 -5.12 4.36
C ALA A 134 -8.81 -5.35 2.85
N TRP A 135 -7.73 -5.32 2.07
CA TRP A 135 -7.79 -5.61 0.64
C TRP A 135 -8.21 -7.06 0.36
N LEU A 136 -7.62 -8.04 1.04
CA LEU A 136 -7.99 -9.45 0.94
C LEU A 136 -9.45 -9.67 1.34
N SER A 137 -9.92 -8.98 2.38
CA SER A 137 -11.31 -9.03 2.83
C SER A 137 -12.29 -8.59 1.76
N ASN A 138 -12.01 -7.48 1.10
CA ASN A 138 -12.86 -6.98 0.03
C ASN A 138 -12.88 -7.94 -1.18
N ARG A 139 -11.73 -8.50 -1.54
CA ARG A 139 -11.63 -9.46 -2.64
C ARG A 139 -12.39 -10.76 -2.39
N ILE A 140 -12.44 -11.23 -1.14
CA ILE A 140 -13.18 -12.44 -0.76
C ILE A 140 -14.69 -12.19 -0.81
N ASN A 141 -15.13 -11.00 -0.40
CA ASN A 141 -16.54 -10.62 -0.43
C ASN A 141 -17.08 -10.41 -1.86
N ASP A 142 -16.21 -10.07 -2.82
CA ASP A 142 -16.53 -9.81 -4.23
C ASP A 142 -16.48 -11.09 -5.11
N GLN A 143 -16.43 -12.29 -4.55
CA GLN A 143 -16.33 -13.57 -5.28
C GLN A 143 -17.47 -13.88 -6.29
N GLY A 144 -18.33 -12.91 -6.60
CA GLY A 144 -19.26 -12.98 -7.73
C GLY A 144 -18.69 -12.49 -9.09
N LYS A 145 -17.52 -11.82 -9.13
CA LYS A 145 -16.91 -11.28 -10.37
C LYS A 145 -15.40 -11.46 -10.34
N PRO A 146 -14.85 -12.43 -11.11
CA PRO A 146 -13.42 -12.72 -11.11
C PRO A 146 -12.55 -11.73 -11.92
N GLU A 147 -13.09 -10.67 -12.45
CA GLU A 147 -12.36 -9.72 -13.28
C GLU A 147 -12.33 -8.33 -12.65
N GLU A 148 -11.10 -7.83 -12.50
CA GLU A 148 -10.76 -6.45 -12.15
C GLU A 148 -11.15 -5.99 -10.75
N SER A 149 -10.37 -6.39 -9.74
CA SER A 149 -10.32 -5.70 -8.45
C SER A 149 -9.58 -4.36 -8.57
N HIS A 150 -9.96 -3.52 -9.52
CA HIS A 150 -9.67 -2.11 -9.46
C HIS A 150 -10.57 -1.50 -8.39
N PHE A 151 -9.99 -0.81 -7.44
CA PHE A 151 -10.73 0.08 -6.58
C PHE A 151 -11.49 1.05 -7.50
N GLU A 152 -12.79 0.84 -7.69
CA GLU A 152 -13.62 1.85 -8.33
C GLU A 152 -13.62 3.07 -7.41
N ALA A 153 -12.79 4.05 -7.74
CA ALA A 153 -12.81 5.33 -7.08
C ALA A 153 -14.20 5.94 -7.28
N LYS A 154 -15.00 5.96 -6.22
CA LYS A 154 -16.31 6.58 -6.24
C LYS A 154 -16.13 8.05 -6.59
N LYS A 155 -16.72 8.51 -7.70
CA LYS A 155 -16.68 9.92 -8.07
C LYS A 155 -17.33 10.73 -6.96
N LEU A 156 -16.58 11.62 -6.36
CA LEU A 156 -17.07 12.56 -5.36
C LEU A 156 -18.12 13.49 -5.98
N SER A 157 -19.23 13.65 -5.30
CA SER A 157 -20.21 14.69 -5.64
C SER A 157 -19.60 16.07 -5.43
N VAL A 158 -20.07 17.08 -6.18
CA VAL A 158 -19.65 18.48 -6.00
C VAL A 158 -19.80 18.93 -4.54
N LEU A 159 -20.82 18.43 -3.85
CA LEU A 159 -21.09 18.72 -2.44
C LEU A 159 -20.02 18.10 -1.51
N ASP A 160 -19.53 16.93 -1.85
CA ASP A 160 -18.47 16.26 -1.08
C ASP A 160 -17.13 16.97 -1.31
N TRP A 161 -16.86 17.44 -2.52
CA TRP A 161 -15.70 18.28 -2.82
C TRP A 161 -15.70 19.58 -1.98
N LEU A 162 -16.86 20.22 -1.88
CA LEU A 162 -17.00 21.46 -1.06
C LEU A 162 -16.74 21.19 0.43
N LYS A 163 -17.26 20.07 0.97
CA LYS A 163 -17.02 19.65 2.36
C LYS A 163 -15.54 19.41 2.62
N TYR A 164 -14.84 18.70 1.72
CA TYR A 164 -13.41 18.43 1.89
C TYR A 164 -12.57 19.70 1.75
N LEU A 165 -12.92 20.62 0.83
CA LEU A 165 -12.27 21.92 0.72
C LEU A 165 -12.41 22.76 2.00
N VAL A 166 -13.62 22.82 2.57
CA VAL A 166 -13.86 23.53 3.84
C VAL A 166 -13.09 22.87 4.98
N LEU A 167 -13.09 21.54 5.06
CA LEU A 167 -12.35 20.81 6.08
C LEU A 167 -10.84 21.08 5.99
N THR A 168 -10.27 21.08 4.78
CA THR A 168 -8.84 21.35 4.53
C THR A 168 -8.48 22.81 4.83
N ALA A 169 -9.41 23.75 4.69
CA ALA A 169 -9.18 25.16 5.01
C ALA A 169 -9.22 25.49 6.52
N ILE A 170 -9.79 24.59 7.33
CA ILE A 170 -9.90 24.72 8.79
C ILE A 170 -8.70 24.10 9.51
N ILE A 171 -7.96 23.18 8.88
CA ILE A 171 -6.76 22.52 9.42
C ILE A 171 -5.51 23.30 9.01
#